data_8267fb94379563686fd8b077dc4d5d53
#
_entry.id   8267fb94379563686fd8b077dc4d5d53
#
_cell.length_a   1.000
_cell.length_b   1.000
_cell.length_c   1.000
_cell.angle_alpha   90.00
_cell.angle_beta   90.00
_cell.angle_gamma   90.00
#
_symmetry.space_group_name_H-M   'P 1'
#
loop_
_entity.id
_entity.type
_entity.pdbx_description
1 polymer ?
#
loop_
_entity_poly.entity_id
_entity_poly.type
_entity_poly.pdbx_seq_one_letter_code
_entity_poly.pdbx_strand_id
1 'polypeptide(L)'
;MIQLQSIDYKDWFLNQSRIPDKESAEYKPFFNFHKELCLNGAMMGSVYINPLLYWHLNFWNTEVDVIDERGRISQKYSNPLLRDNEWVITNEIDRAQQEKKGLVILGIRRLAKSVIESSYIAWGATFDENSQNIIAGLNAPDIKLITDKIDKGLNFLPEAWRWQRIEDNWKNQVTLGIKTKGGERIPFSQILIRNLDEGNNEEAIAGTKPRKLIIDEIGKGSFLRGFQAAVPGFTTPYGWGCSPILTGTGGDMKRFMDA
;
A
#
# COMPACT_ATOMS: atom_id res chain seq x y z
N MET A 1 5.06 -7.04 -21.11
CA MET A 1 4.23 -7.73 -20.10
C MET A 1 4.77 -9.15 -19.95
N ILE A 2 5.08 -9.58 -18.74
CA ILE A 2 5.64 -10.91 -18.47
C ILE A 2 4.50 -11.92 -18.49
N GLN A 3 4.65 -13.02 -19.24
CA GLN A 3 3.67 -14.09 -19.29
C GLN A 3 4.13 -15.26 -18.42
N LEU A 4 3.29 -15.66 -17.47
CA LEU A 4 3.52 -16.81 -16.60
C LEU A 4 2.75 -18.02 -17.18
N GLN A 5 3.33 -19.21 -17.06
CA GLN A 5 2.85 -20.37 -17.81
C GLN A 5 1.62 -21.09 -17.21
N SER A 6 1.18 -20.74 -16.01
CA SER A 6 0.11 -21.46 -15.33
C SER A 6 -1.19 -20.68 -15.23
N ILE A 7 -2.31 -21.42 -15.32
CA ILE A 7 -3.68 -20.93 -15.19
C ILE A 7 -4.24 -21.20 -13.78
N ASP A 8 -3.60 -22.05 -12.97
CA ASP A 8 -4.05 -22.29 -11.60
C ASP A 8 -3.67 -21.10 -10.70
N TYR A 9 -4.67 -20.45 -10.07
CA TYR A 9 -4.44 -19.34 -9.15
C TYR A 9 -3.49 -19.69 -7.99
N LYS A 10 -3.32 -20.97 -7.66
CA LYS A 10 -2.33 -21.44 -6.68
C LYS A 10 -0.89 -21.16 -7.11
N ASP A 11 -0.66 -21.06 -8.41
CA ASP A 11 0.65 -20.75 -8.96
C ASP A 11 0.93 -19.23 -8.98
N TRP A 12 -0.09 -18.41 -8.67
CA TRP A 12 0.10 -16.96 -8.45
C TRP A 12 0.84 -16.68 -7.14
N PHE A 13 0.87 -17.66 -6.25
CA PHE A 13 1.52 -17.54 -4.97
C PHE A 13 2.96 -18.04 -5.05
N LEU A 14 3.87 -17.20 -4.63
CA LEU A 14 5.26 -17.56 -4.48
C LEU A 14 5.38 -18.62 -3.39
N ASN A 15 5.79 -19.81 -3.76
CA ASN A 15 6.18 -20.79 -2.76
C ASN A 15 7.50 -20.37 -2.11
N GLN A 16 7.46 -20.01 -0.83
CA GLN A 16 8.64 -19.55 -0.10
C GLN A 16 9.80 -20.56 -0.09
N SER A 17 9.51 -21.86 -0.26
CA SER A 17 10.54 -22.89 -0.43
C SER A 17 11.34 -22.76 -1.74
N ARG A 18 10.88 -21.94 -2.69
CA ARG A 18 11.55 -21.67 -3.97
C ARG A 18 12.44 -20.41 -3.92
N ILE A 19 12.44 -19.67 -2.81
CA ILE A 19 13.33 -18.52 -2.68
C ILE A 19 14.77 -19.04 -2.61
N PRO A 20 15.65 -18.59 -3.54
CA PRO A 20 17.05 -19.02 -3.54
C PRO A 20 17.78 -18.62 -2.27
N ASP A 21 18.80 -19.37 -1.91
CA ASP A 21 19.69 -19.00 -0.83
C ASP A 21 20.33 -17.64 -1.12
N LYS A 22 20.47 -16.81 -0.09
CA LYS A 22 21.02 -15.46 -0.17
C LYS A 22 22.42 -15.41 -0.80
N GLU A 23 23.24 -16.43 -0.53
CA GLU A 23 24.62 -16.54 -1.05
C GLU A 23 24.66 -17.15 -2.47
N SER A 24 23.52 -17.59 -3.02
CA SER A 24 23.47 -18.19 -4.35
C SER A 24 23.54 -17.15 -5.46
N ALA A 25 24.07 -17.53 -6.61
CA ALA A 25 24.09 -16.68 -7.81
C ALA A 25 22.69 -16.36 -8.34
N GLU A 26 21.68 -17.15 -7.95
CA GLU A 26 20.30 -17.02 -8.40
C GLU A 26 19.51 -15.99 -7.58
N TYR A 27 19.99 -15.60 -6.39
CA TYR A 27 19.26 -14.72 -5.48
C TYR A 27 18.89 -13.36 -6.11
N LYS A 28 19.86 -12.66 -6.65
CA LYS A 28 19.63 -11.35 -7.29
C LYS A 28 18.75 -11.44 -8.54
N PRO A 29 19.01 -12.34 -9.50
CA PRO A 29 18.14 -12.55 -10.65
C PRO A 29 16.69 -12.86 -10.25
N PHE A 30 16.47 -13.71 -9.23
CA PHE A 30 15.16 -14.04 -8.70
C PHE A 30 14.40 -12.80 -8.23
N PHE A 31 15.00 -11.99 -7.35
CA PHE A 31 14.34 -10.78 -6.84
C PHE A 31 14.17 -9.69 -7.90
N ASN A 32 15.08 -9.58 -8.86
CA ASN A 32 14.90 -8.67 -9.99
C ASN A 32 13.70 -9.07 -10.86
N PHE A 33 13.56 -10.36 -11.16
CA PHE A 33 12.39 -10.88 -11.89
C PHE A 33 11.07 -10.58 -11.15
N HIS A 34 11.00 -10.87 -9.86
CA HIS A 34 9.81 -10.59 -9.05
C HIS A 34 9.55 -9.10 -8.85
N LYS A 35 10.58 -8.25 -8.83
CA LYS A 35 10.44 -6.80 -8.85
C LYS A 35 9.72 -6.32 -10.11
N GLU A 36 10.09 -6.85 -11.27
CA GLU A 36 9.41 -6.53 -12.53
C GLU A 36 7.92 -6.91 -12.49
N LEU A 37 7.57 -8.05 -11.88
CA LEU A 37 6.18 -8.45 -11.69
C LEU A 37 5.44 -7.52 -10.71
N CYS A 38 6.10 -7.08 -9.65
CA CYS A 38 5.54 -6.11 -8.70
C CYS A 38 5.36 -4.71 -9.31
N LEU A 39 6.09 -4.36 -10.37
CA LEU A 39 6.00 -3.05 -11.01
C LEU A 39 5.08 -3.05 -12.24
N ASN A 40 5.03 -4.14 -12.99
CA ASN A 40 4.40 -4.20 -14.31
C ASN A 40 3.24 -5.18 -14.38
N GLY A 41 3.01 -5.97 -13.33
CA GLY A 41 2.03 -7.06 -13.35
C GLY A 41 2.44 -8.23 -14.24
N ALA A 42 1.57 -9.19 -14.37
CA ALA A 42 1.80 -10.40 -15.14
C ALA A 42 0.55 -10.86 -15.88
N MET A 43 0.77 -11.62 -16.96
CA MET A 43 -0.29 -12.42 -17.57
C MET A 43 -0.16 -13.87 -17.11
N MET A 44 -1.23 -14.43 -16.56
CA MET A 44 -1.36 -15.86 -16.27
C MET A 44 -2.42 -16.46 -17.21
N GLY A 45 -1.98 -17.08 -18.26
CA GLY A 45 -2.88 -17.45 -19.36
C GLY A 45 -3.55 -16.19 -19.93
N SER A 46 -4.88 -16.13 -19.87
CA SER A 46 -5.69 -14.97 -20.30
C SER A 46 -5.99 -13.97 -19.16
N VAL A 47 -5.53 -14.23 -17.93
CA VAL A 47 -5.84 -13.42 -16.75
C VAL A 47 -4.70 -12.44 -16.47
N TYR A 48 -5.01 -11.16 -16.40
CA TYR A 48 -4.05 -10.13 -15.97
C TYR A 48 -4.03 -10.03 -14.44
N ILE A 49 -2.85 -10.18 -13.87
CA ILE A 49 -2.57 -9.94 -12.47
C ILE A 49 -1.91 -8.56 -12.36
N ASN A 50 -2.62 -7.60 -11.79
CA ASN A 50 -2.07 -6.26 -11.65
C ASN A 50 -0.88 -6.22 -10.67
N PRO A 51 0.01 -5.19 -10.78
CA PRO A 51 1.23 -5.09 -9.98
C PRO A 51 0.98 -5.14 -8.47
N LEU A 52 -0.02 -4.38 -7.99
CA LEU A 52 -0.36 -4.33 -6.58
C LEU A 52 -0.86 -5.66 -6.06
N LEU A 53 -1.73 -6.36 -6.81
CA LEU A 53 -2.22 -7.68 -6.42
C LEU A 53 -1.09 -8.69 -6.34
N TYR A 54 -0.17 -8.68 -7.33
CA TYR A 54 0.99 -9.58 -7.31
C TYR A 54 1.86 -9.34 -6.07
N TRP A 55 2.17 -8.09 -5.76
CA TRP A 55 2.88 -7.69 -4.54
C TRP A 55 2.13 -8.13 -3.29
N HIS A 56 0.86 -7.82 -3.20
CA HIS A 56 0.00 -8.06 -2.05
C HIS A 56 -0.04 -9.54 -1.65
N LEU A 57 -0.21 -10.42 -2.63
CA LEU A 57 -0.34 -11.85 -2.40
C LEU A 57 0.99 -12.57 -2.14
N ASN A 58 2.11 -12.04 -2.63
CA ASN A 58 3.38 -12.76 -2.62
C ASN A 58 4.42 -12.21 -1.64
N PHE A 59 4.38 -10.92 -1.34
CA PHE A 59 5.43 -10.27 -0.54
C PHE A 59 4.91 -9.49 0.65
N TRP A 60 3.64 -9.09 0.63
CA TRP A 60 3.05 -8.40 1.75
C TRP A 60 2.64 -9.40 2.83
N ASN A 61 3.09 -9.15 4.09
CA ASN A 61 2.68 -9.95 5.24
C ASN A 61 1.79 -9.13 6.17
N THR A 62 0.71 -9.73 6.63
CA THR A 62 -0.24 -9.15 7.55
C THR A 62 -0.77 -10.20 8.53
N GLU A 63 -1.51 -9.77 9.53
CA GLU A 63 -2.23 -10.69 10.41
C GLU A 63 -3.38 -11.35 9.64
N VAL A 64 -3.36 -12.67 9.56
CA VAL A 64 -4.41 -13.50 8.98
C VAL A 64 -4.96 -14.45 10.02
N ASP A 65 -6.28 -14.63 10.01
CA ASP A 65 -6.94 -15.61 10.85
C ASP A 65 -6.69 -17.02 10.30
N VAL A 66 -6.22 -17.90 11.14
CA VAL A 66 -5.99 -19.32 10.82
C VAL A 66 -6.87 -20.17 11.71
N ILE A 67 -7.62 -21.06 11.09
CA ILE A 67 -8.45 -22.03 11.81
C ILE A 67 -7.68 -23.34 11.89
N ASP A 68 -7.43 -23.83 13.11
CA ASP A 68 -6.79 -25.14 13.32
C ASP A 68 -7.77 -26.30 13.11
N GLU A 69 -7.25 -27.52 13.11
CA GLU A 69 -8.05 -28.75 12.92
C GLU A 69 -9.16 -28.94 13.97
N ARG A 70 -9.08 -28.22 15.08
CA ARG A 70 -10.08 -28.23 16.17
C ARG A 70 -11.05 -27.05 16.09
N GLY A 71 -11.02 -26.28 14.99
CA GLY A 71 -11.88 -25.11 14.78
C GLY A 71 -11.50 -23.88 15.61
N ARG A 72 -10.32 -23.85 16.27
CA ARG A 72 -9.88 -22.68 17.04
C ARG A 72 -9.26 -21.66 16.10
N ILE A 73 -9.67 -20.41 16.26
CA ILE A 73 -9.13 -19.28 15.50
C ILE A 73 -7.87 -18.76 16.21
N SER A 74 -6.78 -18.67 15.48
CA SER A 74 -5.55 -18.01 15.88
C SER A 74 -5.12 -17.01 14.82
N GLN A 75 -4.30 -16.03 15.21
CA GLN A 75 -3.74 -15.07 14.26
C GLN A 75 -2.27 -15.39 14.01
N LYS A 76 -1.87 -15.36 12.75
CA LYS A 76 -0.46 -15.44 12.36
C LYS A 76 -0.14 -14.38 11.31
N TYR A 77 1.14 -13.99 11.22
CA TYR A 77 1.64 -13.19 10.10
C TYR A 77 1.85 -14.08 8.88
N SER A 78 1.21 -13.74 7.79
CA SER A 78 1.33 -14.45 6.51
C SER A 78 0.92 -13.54 5.37
N ASN A 79 1.15 -13.98 4.14
CA ASN A 79 0.58 -13.33 2.97
C ASN A 79 -0.96 -13.37 3.06
N PRO A 80 -1.65 -12.32 2.60
CA PRO A 80 -3.10 -12.31 2.49
C PRO A 80 -3.62 -13.45 1.63
N LEU A 81 -4.83 -13.91 1.91
CA LEU A 81 -5.54 -14.84 1.03
C LEU A 81 -6.19 -14.06 -0.10
N LEU A 82 -6.17 -14.62 -1.31
CA LEU A 82 -6.94 -14.05 -2.41
C LEU A 82 -8.44 -14.20 -2.14
N ARG A 83 -9.15 -13.09 -2.12
CA ARG A 83 -10.62 -13.03 -2.01
C ARG A 83 -11.14 -12.11 -3.11
N ASP A 84 -12.42 -12.19 -3.41
CA ASP A 84 -13.04 -11.38 -4.45
C ASP A 84 -12.85 -9.87 -4.24
N ASN A 85 -12.90 -9.42 -2.98
CA ASN A 85 -12.70 -8.02 -2.65
C ASN A 85 -11.26 -7.54 -2.85
N GLU A 86 -10.22 -8.37 -2.54
CA GLU A 86 -8.83 -8.02 -2.86
C GLU A 86 -8.65 -7.90 -4.37
N TRP A 87 -9.22 -8.84 -5.12
CA TRP A 87 -9.20 -8.79 -6.57
C TRP A 87 -9.85 -7.52 -7.12
N VAL A 88 -11.09 -7.23 -6.71
CA VAL A 88 -11.83 -6.06 -7.20
C VAL A 88 -11.13 -4.77 -6.83
N ILE A 89 -10.77 -4.59 -5.55
CA ILE A 89 -10.18 -3.34 -5.08
C ILE A 89 -8.83 -3.07 -5.74
N THR A 90 -7.95 -4.07 -5.85
CA THR A 90 -6.63 -3.87 -6.46
C THR A 90 -6.71 -3.58 -7.95
N ASN A 91 -7.68 -4.18 -8.68
CA ASN A 91 -7.92 -3.86 -10.08
C ASN A 91 -8.48 -2.45 -10.26
N GLU A 92 -9.38 -1.99 -9.38
CA GLU A 92 -9.89 -0.63 -9.44
C GLU A 92 -8.80 0.41 -9.11
N ILE A 93 -7.89 0.11 -8.16
CA ILE A 93 -6.71 0.95 -7.90
C ILE A 93 -5.82 1.02 -9.13
N ASP A 94 -5.51 -0.10 -9.77
CA ASP A 94 -4.69 -0.15 -10.98
C ASP A 94 -5.34 0.63 -12.12
N ARG A 95 -6.65 0.44 -12.35
CA ARG A 95 -7.43 1.19 -13.33
C ARG A 95 -7.41 2.70 -13.06
N ALA A 96 -7.64 3.12 -11.82
CA ALA A 96 -7.63 4.52 -11.44
C ALA A 96 -6.26 5.18 -11.72
N GLN A 97 -5.16 4.45 -11.46
CA GLN A 97 -3.81 4.93 -11.76
C GLN A 97 -3.57 5.07 -13.26
N GLN A 98 -4.00 4.10 -14.07
CA GLN A 98 -3.87 4.15 -15.52
C GLN A 98 -4.69 5.29 -16.14
N GLU A 99 -5.91 5.50 -15.62
CA GLU A 99 -6.82 6.58 -16.07
C GLU A 99 -6.49 7.94 -15.45
N LYS A 100 -5.52 8.01 -14.52
CA LYS A 100 -5.15 9.23 -13.75
C LYS A 100 -6.33 9.88 -13.05
N LYS A 101 -7.16 9.07 -12.42
CA LYS A 101 -8.37 9.47 -11.68
C LYS A 101 -8.23 9.11 -10.21
N GLY A 102 -9.00 9.78 -9.35
CA GLY A 102 -9.19 9.35 -7.96
C GLY A 102 -10.11 8.14 -7.88
N LEU A 103 -10.00 7.41 -6.77
CA LEU A 103 -10.83 6.25 -6.47
C LEU A 103 -11.51 6.43 -5.11
N VAL A 104 -12.80 6.21 -5.05
CA VAL A 104 -13.56 6.15 -3.80
C VAL A 104 -13.97 4.71 -3.53
N ILE A 105 -13.59 4.18 -2.37
CA ILE A 105 -13.91 2.83 -1.94
C ILE A 105 -14.81 2.93 -0.70
N LEU A 106 -16.09 2.72 -0.89
CA LEU A 106 -17.05 2.63 0.20
C LEU A 106 -17.41 1.17 0.44
N GLY A 107 -17.33 0.74 1.67
CA GLY A 107 -17.58 -0.67 1.97
C GLY A 107 -17.93 -0.92 3.42
N ILE A 108 -18.49 -2.09 3.67
CA ILE A 108 -18.74 -2.57 5.02
C ILE A 108 -17.43 -2.85 5.77
N ARG A 109 -17.52 -2.93 7.09
CA ARG A 109 -16.39 -3.41 7.91
C ARG A 109 -15.96 -4.82 7.46
N ARG A 110 -14.66 -5.13 7.59
CA ARG A 110 -14.04 -6.42 7.23
C ARG A 110 -13.87 -6.68 5.73
N LEU A 111 -13.90 -5.64 4.88
CA LEU A 111 -13.53 -5.76 3.46
C LEU A 111 -12.00 -5.79 3.21
N ALA A 112 -11.19 -6.06 4.23
CA ALA A 112 -9.72 -6.02 4.15
C ALA A 112 -9.13 -4.65 3.68
N LYS A 113 -9.91 -3.55 3.67
CA LYS A 113 -9.47 -2.23 3.22
C LYS A 113 -8.10 -1.85 3.81
N SER A 114 -7.98 -1.82 5.15
CA SER A 114 -6.74 -1.42 5.83
C SER A 114 -5.54 -2.33 5.53
N VAL A 115 -5.77 -3.57 5.11
CA VAL A 115 -4.71 -4.49 4.66
C VAL A 115 -4.23 -4.09 3.26
N ILE A 116 -5.16 -3.79 2.35
CA ILE A 116 -4.83 -3.34 0.99
C ILE A 116 -4.18 -1.95 1.03
N GLU A 117 -4.70 -1.04 1.84
CA GLU A 117 -4.15 0.31 2.05
C GLU A 117 -2.71 0.26 2.55
N SER A 118 -2.45 -0.54 3.59
CA SER A 118 -1.09 -0.73 4.12
C SER A 118 -0.15 -1.36 3.09
N SER A 119 -0.64 -2.34 2.34
CA SER A 119 0.09 -2.98 1.25
C SER A 119 0.44 -2.00 0.13
N TYR A 120 -0.51 -1.14 -0.27
CA TYR A 120 -0.35 -0.14 -1.32
C TYR A 120 0.70 0.92 -0.98
N ILE A 121 0.65 1.44 0.25
CA ILE A 121 1.65 2.42 0.73
C ILE A 121 3.03 1.76 0.85
N ALA A 122 3.12 0.56 1.41
CA ALA A 122 4.38 -0.17 1.52
C ALA A 122 4.98 -0.51 0.15
N TRP A 123 4.14 -0.85 -0.84
CA TRP A 123 4.55 -1.08 -2.21
C TRP A 123 5.21 0.16 -2.83
N GLY A 124 4.56 1.33 -2.74
CA GLY A 124 5.14 2.59 -3.19
C GLY A 124 6.45 2.93 -2.45
N ALA A 125 6.45 2.79 -1.12
CA ALA A 125 7.63 3.08 -0.32
C ALA A 125 8.81 2.13 -0.61
N THR A 126 8.53 0.91 -1.06
CA THR A 126 9.56 -0.08 -1.38
C THR A 126 10.19 0.13 -2.76
N PHE A 127 9.41 0.56 -3.76
CA PHE A 127 9.84 0.56 -5.15
C PHE A 127 9.89 1.94 -5.83
N ASP A 128 9.15 2.94 -5.33
CA ASP A 128 9.14 4.27 -5.92
C ASP A 128 10.23 5.14 -5.28
N GLU A 129 11.33 5.35 -5.99
CA GLU A 129 12.44 6.21 -5.55
C GLU A 129 12.01 7.68 -5.47
N ASN A 130 12.59 8.41 -4.50
CA ASN A 130 12.29 9.83 -4.24
C ASN A 130 10.81 10.14 -4.06
N SER A 131 10.06 9.17 -3.51
CA SER A 131 8.62 9.25 -3.37
C SER A 131 8.16 9.67 -1.98
N GLN A 132 7.01 10.36 -1.95
CA GLN A 132 6.22 10.60 -0.75
C GLN A 132 4.95 9.75 -0.83
N ASN A 133 4.77 8.85 0.13
CA ASN A 133 3.61 7.97 0.22
C ASN A 133 2.81 8.40 1.45
N ILE A 134 1.60 8.89 1.25
CA ILE A 134 0.85 9.59 2.30
C ILE A 134 -0.33 8.75 2.76
N ILE A 135 -0.44 8.61 4.08
CA ILE A 135 -1.64 8.14 4.76
C ILE A 135 -2.20 9.30 5.55
N ALA A 136 -3.43 9.65 5.25
CA ALA A 136 -4.18 10.65 5.98
C ALA A 136 -5.49 10.05 6.50
N GLY A 137 -6.00 10.59 7.57
CA GLY A 137 -7.29 10.20 8.14
C GLY A 137 -7.77 11.25 9.11
N LEU A 138 -9.02 11.11 9.54
CA LEU A 138 -9.71 12.09 10.36
C LEU A 138 -9.45 11.94 11.86
N ASN A 139 -8.89 10.80 12.28
CA ASN A 139 -8.48 10.62 13.66
C ASN A 139 -7.24 9.73 13.79
N ALA A 140 -6.42 9.99 14.78
CA ALA A 140 -5.17 9.28 15.02
C ALA A 140 -5.33 7.77 15.28
N PRO A 141 -6.35 7.25 15.99
CA PRO A 141 -6.53 5.82 16.20
C PRO A 141 -6.76 5.04 14.90
N ASP A 142 -7.53 5.55 13.94
CA ASP A 142 -7.80 4.86 12.68
C ASP A 142 -6.51 4.79 11.84
N ILE A 143 -5.80 5.91 11.73
CA ILE A 143 -4.50 5.98 11.04
C ILE A 143 -3.51 4.98 11.66
N LYS A 144 -3.50 4.89 13.00
CA LYS A 144 -2.61 3.99 13.72
C LYS A 144 -2.80 2.52 13.33
N LEU A 145 -4.03 2.08 13.08
CA LEU A 145 -4.30 0.71 12.64
C LEU A 145 -3.63 0.37 11.30
N ILE A 146 -3.56 1.34 10.39
CA ILE A 146 -2.92 1.16 9.09
C ILE A 146 -1.40 1.22 9.25
N THR A 147 -0.88 2.22 9.98
CA THR A 147 0.56 2.39 10.18
C THR A 147 1.20 1.24 10.95
N ASP A 148 0.51 0.66 11.94
CA ASP A 148 0.97 -0.52 12.65
C ASP A 148 1.10 -1.74 11.70
N LYS A 149 0.20 -1.88 10.70
CA LYS A 149 0.31 -2.91 9.67
C LYS A 149 1.49 -2.68 8.74
N ILE A 150 1.72 -1.41 8.35
CA ILE A 150 2.87 -1.05 7.51
C ILE A 150 4.17 -1.33 8.25
N ASP A 151 4.27 -0.86 9.48
CA ASP A 151 5.46 -1.05 10.32
C ASP A 151 5.84 -2.53 10.41
N LYS A 152 4.88 -3.36 10.80
CA LYS A 152 5.08 -4.80 10.91
C LYS A 152 5.36 -5.46 9.56
N GLY A 153 4.57 -5.13 8.51
CA GLY A 153 4.73 -5.72 7.18
C GLY A 153 6.09 -5.42 6.54
N LEU A 154 6.63 -4.21 6.70
CA LEU A 154 7.97 -3.85 6.22
C LEU A 154 9.08 -4.70 6.85
N ASN A 155 8.90 -5.17 8.09
CA ASN A 155 9.87 -6.04 8.75
C ASN A 155 9.92 -7.45 8.15
N PHE A 156 8.83 -7.90 7.52
CA PHE A 156 8.74 -9.21 6.88
C PHE A 156 9.20 -9.20 5.41
N LEU A 157 9.52 -8.04 4.85
CA LEU A 157 10.02 -7.99 3.47
C LEU A 157 11.31 -8.78 3.32
N PRO A 158 11.52 -9.40 2.15
CA PRO A 158 12.80 -9.99 1.78
C PRO A 158 13.94 -8.98 1.95
N GLU A 159 15.10 -9.44 2.38
CA GLU A 159 16.26 -8.56 2.61
C GLU A 159 16.63 -7.75 1.36
N ALA A 160 16.45 -8.35 0.17
CA ALA A 160 16.71 -7.68 -1.11
C ALA A 160 15.90 -6.38 -1.31
N TRP A 161 14.76 -6.23 -0.61
CA TRP A 161 13.86 -5.09 -0.75
C TRP A 161 13.61 -4.36 0.58
N ARG A 162 14.28 -4.78 1.65
CA ARG A 162 14.12 -4.20 2.98
C ARG A 162 15.06 -3.01 3.15
N TRP A 163 14.53 -1.82 2.95
CA TRP A 163 15.24 -0.59 3.24
C TRP A 163 15.46 -0.39 4.75
N GLN A 164 16.54 0.30 5.09
CA GLN A 164 16.74 0.74 6.48
C GLN A 164 15.80 1.91 6.78
N ARG A 165 15.33 1.99 8.02
CA ARG A 165 14.62 3.16 8.53
C ARG A 165 15.66 4.17 8.99
N ILE A 166 15.88 5.20 8.19
CA ILE A 166 16.82 6.28 8.53
C ILE A 166 16.16 7.35 9.38
N GLU A 167 14.84 7.44 9.34
CA GLU A 167 13.97 8.14 10.28
C GLU A 167 12.78 7.22 10.58
N ASP A 168 12.43 7.07 11.87
CA ASP A 168 11.43 6.09 12.33
C ASP A 168 10.47 6.75 13.33
N ASN A 169 9.63 7.66 12.82
CA ASN A 169 8.61 8.35 13.62
C ASN A 169 7.22 8.09 13.05
N TRP A 170 6.60 7.00 13.49
CA TRP A 170 5.27 6.56 13.08
C TRP A 170 4.12 7.49 13.50
N LYS A 171 4.39 8.59 14.15
CA LYS A 171 3.40 9.64 14.39
C LYS A 171 3.32 10.64 13.25
N ASN A 172 4.43 10.88 12.54
CA ASN A 172 4.53 11.94 11.53
C ASN A 172 5.14 11.45 10.22
N GLN A 173 6.31 10.76 10.29
CA GLN A 173 7.08 10.43 9.10
C GLN A 173 8.02 9.25 9.37
N VAL A 174 8.09 8.35 8.41
CA VAL A 174 9.12 7.31 8.32
C VAL A 174 9.88 7.52 7.02
N THR A 175 11.21 7.58 7.10
CA THR A 175 12.06 7.69 5.92
C THR A 175 12.84 6.39 5.74
N LEU A 176 12.67 5.77 4.59
CA LEU A 176 13.37 4.55 4.17
C LEU A 176 14.59 4.93 3.32
N GLY A 177 15.69 4.20 3.47
CA GLY A 177 16.90 4.51 2.71
C GLY A 177 18.11 3.71 3.16
N ILE A 178 19.30 4.28 3.00
CA ILE A 178 20.57 3.65 3.34
C ILE A 178 21.32 4.54 4.35
N LYS A 179 21.87 3.91 5.38
CA LYS A 179 22.90 4.52 6.25
C LYS A 179 24.24 4.01 5.81
N THR A 180 25.10 4.90 5.34
CA THR A 180 26.48 4.55 4.95
C THR A 180 27.33 4.25 6.18
N LYS A 181 28.48 3.58 5.99
CA LYS A 181 29.46 3.35 7.07
C LYS A 181 29.99 4.65 7.69
N GLY A 182 29.99 5.76 6.94
CA GLY A 182 30.36 7.09 7.39
C GLY A 182 29.24 7.83 8.16
N GLY A 183 28.07 7.21 8.36
CA GLY A 183 26.93 7.81 9.06
C GLY A 183 26.04 8.69 8.19
N GLU A 184 26.35 8.84 6.92
CA GLU A 184 25.50 9.56 5.97
C GLU A 184 24.19 8.83 5.76
N ARG A 185 23.09 9.59 5.64
CA ARG A 185 21.73 9.10 5.41
C ARG A 185 21.30 9.43 3.99
N ILE A 186 21.12 8.41 3.17
CA ILE A 186 20.66 8.55 1.79
C ILE A 186 19.20 8.11 1.75
N PRO A 187 18.23 9.05 1.66
CA PRO A 187 16.81 8.71 1.60
C PRO A 187 16.49 8.05 0.26
N PHE A 188 15.61 7.05 0.30
CA PHE A 188 15.03 6.42 -0.88
C PHE A 188 13.57 6.86 -1.06
N SER A 189 12.76 6.75 0.01
CA SER A 189 11.34 7.09 0.00
C SER A 189 10.86 7.53 1.38
N GLN A 190 9.70 8.14 1.42
CA GLN A 190 9.07 8.61 2.66
C GLN A 190 7.64 8.06 2.78
N ILE A 191 7.24 7.73 4.01
CA ILE A 191 5.85 7.50 4.41
C ILE A 191 5.46 8.64 5.32
N LEU A 192 4.53 9.46 4.89
CA LEU A 192 4.03 10.60 5.65
C LEU A 192 2.67 10.23 6.28
N ILE A 193 2.55 10.52 7.57
CA ILE A 193 1.35 10.23 8.34
C ILE A 193 0.71 11.57 8.71
N ARG A 194 -0.55 11.76 8.32
CA ARG A 194 -1.23 13.05 8.46
C ARG A 194 -2.61 12.88 9.10
N ASN A 195 -2.85 13.64 10.14
CA ASN A 195 -4.16 13.77 10.75
C ASN A 195 -4.86 15.00 10.16
N LEU A 196 -6.05 14.80 9.58
CA LEU A 196 -6.87 15.85 8.97
C LEU A 196 -7.94 16.32 9.95
N ASP A 197 -7.61 16.41 11.24
CA ASP A 197 -8.55 16.76 12.29
C ASP A 197 -9.16 18.15 12.07
N GLU A 198 -10.48 18.25 12.23
CA GLU A 198 -11.22 19.51 11.98
C GLU A 198 -10.71 20.62 12.89
N GLY A 199 -10.39 21.76 12.29
CA GLY A 199 -10.00 23.01 12.97
C GLY A 199 -8.52 23.19 13.27
N ASN A 200 -7.67 22.14 13.22
CA ASN A 200 -6.26 22.28 13.57
C ASN A 200 -5.27 21.86 12.48
N ASN A 201 -5.65 20.98 11.57
CA ASN A 201 -4.74 20.39 10.58
C ASN A 201 -5.39 20.13 9.22
N GLU A 202 -6.39 20.91 8.84
CA GLU A 202 -7.12 20.74 7.58
C GLU A 202 -6.18 20.76 6.35
N GLU A 203 -5.05 21.46 6.46
CA GLU A 203 -4.04 21.59 5.39
C GLU A 203 -2.81 20.69 5.61
N ALA A 204 -2.91 19.66 6.45
CA ALA A 204 -1.76 18.83 6.81
C ALA A 204 -1.08 18.11 5.63
N ILE A 205 -1.76 18.00 4.49
CA ILE A 205 -1.22 17.44 3.25
C ILE A 205 -0.96 18.51 2.18
N ALA A 206 -1.22 19.79 2.47
CA ALA A 206 -0.90 20.87 1.55
C ALA A 206 0.62 20.97 1.29
N GLY A 207 0.99 21.32 0.06
CA GLY A 207 2.41 21.46 -0.32
C GLY A 207 3.18 20.15 -0.46
N THR A 208 2.55 18.98 -0.21
CA THR A 208 3.16 17.68 -0.47
C THR A 208 3.04 17.30 -1.95
N LYS A 209 3.92 16.38 -2.40
CA LYS A 209 3.89 15.83 -3.76
C LYS A 209 3.72 14.31 -3.70
N PRO A 210 2.53 13.82 -3.34
CA PRO A 210 2.35 12.40 -3.11
C PRO A 210 2.53 11.58 -4.39
N ARG A 211 3.24 10.47 -4.27
CA ARG A 211 3.24 9.39 -5.26
C ARG A 211 2.09 8.43 -5.01
N LYS A 212 1.79 8.18 -3.73
CA LYS A 212 0.62 7.43 -3.26
C LYS A 212 -0.08 8.27 -2.20
N LEU A 213 -1.39 8.37 -2.27
CA LEU A 213 -2.21 9.09 -1.28
C LEU A 213 -3.42 8.24 -0.92
N ILE A 214 -3.57 7.97 0.37
CA ILE A 214 -4.78 7.38 0.94
C ILE A 214 -5.35 8.36 1.96
N ILE A 215 -6.67 8.55 1.91
CA ILE A 215 -7.43 9.23 2.95
C ILE A 215 -8.47 8.24 3.46
N ASP A 216 -8.28 7.74 4.69
CA ASP A 216 -9.14 6.73 5.29
C ASP A 216 -10.28 7.35 6.11
N GLU A 217 -11.39 6.60 6.18
CA GLU A 217 -12.60 6.89 6.96
C GLU A 217 -13.25 8.25 6.62
N ILE A 218 -13.32 8.57 5.33
CA ILE A 218 -13.89 9.83 4.81
C ILE A 218 -15.34 10.10 5.24
N GLY A 219 -16.10 9.07 5.68
CA GLY A 219 -17.46 9.22 6.19
C GLY A 219 -17.54 9.70 7.64
N LYS A 220 -16.42 9.88 8.36
CA LYS A 220 -16.43 10.27 9.79
C LYS A 220 -16.34 11.78 10.02
N GLY A 221 -16.00 12.58 9.02
CA GLY A 221 -15.86 14.03 9.16
C GLY A 221 -15.53 14.73 7.84
N SER A 222 -15.19 16.03 7.90
CA SER A 222 -14.87 16.83 6.73
C SER A 222 -13.39 16.66 6.36
N PHE A 223 -13.12 16.00 5.23
CA PHE A 223 -11.77 15.88 4.66
C PHE A 223 -11.57 16.82 3.45
N LEU A 224 -12.64 17.44 2.97
CA LEU A 224 -12.67 18.13 1.68
C LEU A 224 -11.65 19.26 1.58
N ARG A 225 -11.53 20.09 2.62
CA ARG A 225 -10.55 21.18 2.62
C ARG A 225 -9.12 20.67 2.54
N GLY A 226 -8.78 19.66 3.34
CA GLY A 226 -7.46 19.02 3.28
C GLY A 226 -7.17 18.40 1.91
N PHE A 227 -8.16 17.73 1.33
CA PHE A 227 -8.05 17.19 0.00
C PHE A 227 -7.85 18.29 -1.06
N GLN A 228 -8.66 19.35 -1.05
CA GLN A 228 -8.54 20.47 -1.97
C GLN A 228 -7.16 21.17 -1.84
N ALA A 229 -6.66 21.33 -0.63
CA ALA A 229 -5.32 21.89 -0.38
C ALA A 229 -4.19 21.00 -0.92
N ALA A 230 -4.40 19.68 -1.03
CA ALA A 230 -3.42 18.75 -1.57
C ALA A 230 -3.44 18.65 -3.10
N VAL A 231 -4.59 18.91 -3.75
CA VAL A 231 -4.78 18.74 -5.20
C VAL A 231 -3.67 19.41 -6.04
N PRO A 232 -3.21 20.64 -5.77
CA PRO A 232 -2.12 21.24 -6.53
C PRO A 232 -0.81 20.42 -6.49
N GLY A 233 -0.56 19.70 -5.40
CA GLY A 233 0.65 18.89 -5.20
C GLY A 233 0.75 17.67 -6.12
N PHE A 234 -0.38 17.16 -6.62
CA PHE A 234 -0.40 16.01 -7.51
C PHE A 234 -1.10 16.26 -8.86
N THR A 235 -1.51 17.50 -9.14
CA THR A 235 -2.04 17.88 -10.44
C THR A 235 -0.91 18.14 -11.42
N THR A 236 -1.04 17.59 -12.63
CA THR A 236 -0.12 17.80 -13.75
C THR A 236 -0.91 18.28 -14.95
N PRO A 237 -0.26 18.85 -16.02
CA PRO A 237 -0.96 19.22 -17.26
C PRO A 237 -1.68 18.05 -17.93
N TYR A 238 -1.34 16.82 -17.58
CA TYR A 238 -1.87 15.59 -18.19
C TYR A 238 -2.84 14.82 -17.28
N GLY A 239 -3.34 15.45 -16.22
CA GLY A 239 -4.17 14.84 -15.19
C GLY A 239 -3.43 14.66 -13.86
N TRP A 240 -3.93 13.81 -13.01
CA TRP A 240 -3.33 13.59 -11.71
C TRP A 240 -2.08 12.71 -11.81
N GLY A 241 -0.95 13.18 -11.28
CA GLY A 241 0.29 12.41 -11.14
C GLY A 241 0.25 11.37 -10.02
N CYS A 242 -0.70 11.51 -9.10
CA CYS A 242 -1.07 10.54 -8.08
C CYS A 242 -2.57 10.31 -8.17
N SER A 243 -3.02 9.05 -8.15
CA SER A 243 -4.44 8.70 -8.03
C SER A 243 -4.78 8.57 -6.55
N PRO A 244 -5.43 9.58 -5.94
CA PRO A 244 -5.80 9.50 -4.54
C PRO A 244 -6.87 8.42 -4.32
N ILE A 245 -6.71 7.67 -3.25
CA ILE A 245 -7.65 6.64 -2.82
C ILE A 245 -8.35 7.16 -1.56
N LEU A 246 -9.64 7.32 -1.65
CA LEU A 246 -10.51 7.76 -0.57
C LEU A 246 -11.30 6.55 -0.07
N THR A 247 -11.16 6.20 1.19
CA THR A 247 -11.81 5.01 1.73
C THR A 247 -12.73 5.36 2.89
N GLY A 248 -13.79 4.57 3.06
CA GLY A 248 -14.71 4.75 4.18
C GLY A 248 -15.55 3.51 4.46
N THR A 249 -15.95 3.36 5.70
CA THR A 249 -17.05 2.49 6.12
C THR A 249 -18.30 3.34 6.12
N GLY A 250 -19.40 2.86 5.54
CA GLY A 250 -20.68 3.58 5.45
C GLY A 250 -21.04 4.27 6.77
N GLY A 251 -20.64 5.51 6.89
CA GLY A 251 -20.97 6.42 7.96
C GLY A 251 -22.06 7.37 7.50
N ASP A 252 -21.97 8.63 7.87
CA ASP A 252 -22.89 9.65 7.42
C ASP A 252 -22.66 9.97 5.93
N MET A 253 -23.22 9.13 5.05
CA MET A 253 -23.18 9.30 3.59
C MET A 253 -23.70 10.67 3.17
N LYS A 254 -24.58 11.30 3.96
CA LYS A 254 -25.09 12.63 3.69
C LYS A 254 -23.97 13.67 3.76
N ARG A 255 -23.10 13.61 4.77
CA ARG A 255 -21.93 14.52 4.85
C ARG A 255 -20.96 14.35 3.69
N PHE A 256 -20.86 13.15 3.13
CA PHE A 256 -20.04 12.90 1.95
C PHE A 256 -20.67 13.48 0.68
N MET A 257 -22.00 13.41 0.56
CA MET A 257 -22.74 13.93 -0.60
C MET A 257 -22.87 15.46 -0.58
N ASP A 258 -22.83 16.07 0.61
CA ASP A 258 -22.95 17.53 0.80
C ASP A 258 -21.56 18.24 0.74
N ALA A 259 -20.47 17.48 0.59
CA ALA A 259 -19.10 17.98 0.47
C ALA A 259 -18.60 17.95 -0.99
#